data_38df738626c513c4be43725ce9433a1d
#
_entry.id   38df738626c513c4be43725ce9433a1d
#
_cell.length_a   1.000
_cell.length_b   1.000
_cell.length_c   1.000
_cell.angle_alpha   90.00
_cell.angle_beta   90.00
_cell.angle_gamma   90.00
#
_symmetry.space_group_name_H-M   'P 1'
#
loop_
_entity.id
_entity.type
_entity.pdbx_description
1 polymer ?
#
loop_
_entity_poly.entity_id
_entity_poly.type
_entity_poly.pdbx_seq_one_letter_code
_entity_poly.pdbx_strand_id
1 'polypeptide(L)'
;MRSTLLVISIVSLIITGNAQTPSGDEILKRIDKNQVFGKAISTSTMIVHSRTGDRTIQSKAWSKDNDNAFVEYLAPAREKGKKMLKLEKSLWIYTPEPSDRIITISGHLLKQSVMGSDLSYEDMMESDELRQKYDAKVLEKEKYNDRDCWVLELTATVDDVAYFSRKIWVDAERWLPLKEERFARSGKLLKKTEILDVFQQDGRWLPKRMIFKDMLSRGDGTEYIIDAIDFNVDIPEYQFTKAALRK
;
A
#
# COMPACT_ATOMS: atom_id res chain seq x y z
N MET A 1 6.45 -37.63 70.72
CA MET A 1 6.68 -37.54 69.23
C MET A 1 5.98 -36.26 68.78
N ARG A 2 6.71 -35.20 68.49
CA ARG A 2 6.18 -33.93 67.96
C ARG A 2 6.52 -33.86 66.48
N SER A 3 5.48 -33.93 65.62
CA SER A 3 5.64 -33.81 64.18
C SER A 3 5.63 -32.31 63.81
N THR A 4 6.75 -31.84 63.25
CA THR A 4 6.88 -30.46 62.73
C THR A 4 6.45 -30.46 61.28
N LEU A 5 5.34 -29.78 60.94
CA LEU A 5 4.93 -29.55 59.56
C LEU A 5 5.76 -28.41 58.97
N LEU A 6 6.51 -28.73 57.90
CA LEU A 6 7.27 -27.77 57.12
C LEU A 6 6.34 -27.20 56.01
N VAL A 7 5.92 -25.92 56.16
CA VAL A 7 5.14 -25.21 55.11
C VAL A 7 6.14 -24.64 54.09
N ILE A 8 6.17 -25.23 52.91
CA ILE A 8 6.93 -24.70 51.76
C ILE A 8 6.09 -23.67 51.07
N SER A 9 6.43 -22.41 51.26
CA SER A 9 5.82 -21.28 50.56
C SER A 9 6.42 -21.19 49.13
N ILE A 10 5.63 -21.54 48.11
CA ILE A 10 6.03 -21.35 46.71
C ILE A 10 5.78 -19.90 46.33
N VAL A 11 6.84 -19.09 46.27
CA VAL A 11 6.79 -17.73 45.74
C VAL A 11 6.78 -17.84 44.23
N SER A 12 5.61 -17.69 43.60
CA SER A 12 5.48 -17.59 42.16
C SER A 12 6.02 -16.24 41.70
N LEU A 13 7.21 -16.24 41.11
CA LEU A 13 7.81 -15.08 40.46
C LEU A 13 7.02 -14.80 39.16
N ILE A 14 6.11 -13.82 39.19
CA ILE A 14 5.46 -13.30 37.98
C ILE A 14 6.51 -12.48 37.24
N ILE A 15 7.15 -13.07 36.25
CA ILE A 15 7.99 -12.34 35.29
C ILE A 15 7.05 -11.58 34.39
N THR A 16 6.74 -10.32 34.72
CA THR A 16 6.12 -9.37 33.78
C THR A 16 7.16 -9.06 32.71
N GLY A 17 7.16 -9.82 31.63
CA GLY A 17 7.95 -9.50 30.46
C GLY A 17 7.50 -8.11 29.95
N ASN A 18 8.32 -7.08 30.19
CA ASN A 18 8.17 -5.80 29.49
C ASN A 18 8.35 -6.10 28.01
N ALA A 19 7.26 -6.22 27.26
CA ALA A 19 7.31 -6.24 25.81
C ALA A 19 7.92 -4.89 25.39
N GLN A 20 9.19 -4.91 25.02
CA GLN A 20 9.90 -3.73 24.57
C GLN A 20 9.19 -3.13 23.37
N THR A 21 8.90 -1.83 23.39
CA THR A 21 8.33 -1.11 22.25
C THR A 21 9.24 -1.31 21.04
N PRO A 22 8.74 -1.87 19.91
CA PRO A 22 9.56 -2.06 18.73
C PRO A 22 10.02 -0.70 18.18
N SER A 23 11.19 -0.65 17.59
CA SER A 23 11.66 0.56 16.90
C SER A 23 10.87 0.80 15.61
N GLY A 24 10.89 2.03 15.10
CA GLY A 24 10.25 2.36 13.83
C GLY A 24 10.76 1.49 12.68
N ASP A 25 12.08 1.24 12.62
CA ASP A 25 12.70 0.37 11.61
C ASP A 25 12.23 -1.09 11.71
N GLU A 26 12.07 -1.61 12.92
CA GLU A 26 11.55 -2.96 13.14
C GLU A 26 10.09 -3.08 12.68
N ILE A 27 9.27 -2.06 12.90
CA ILE A 27 7.88 -2.04 12.43
C ILE A 27 7.85 -2.00 10.91
N LEU A 28 8.61 -1.10 10.27
CA LEU A 28 8.71 -1.04 8.81
C LEU A 28 9.19 -2.36 8.21
N LYS A 29 10.19 -3.02 8.81
CA LYS A 29 10.63 -4.36 8.41
C LYS A 29 9.52 -5.41 8.41
N ARG A 30 8.63 -5.35 9.39
CA ARG A 30 7.51 -6.30 9.49
C ARG A 30 6.42 -5.99 8.48
N ILE A 31 6.19 -4.71 8.18
CA ILE A 31 5.31 -4.27 7.09
C ILE A 31 5.85 -4.79 5.76
N ASP A 32 7.13 -4.54 5.45
CA ASP A 32 7.77 -4.99 4.22
C ASP A 32 7.63 -6.50 4.04
N LYS A 33 7.90 -7.29 5.10
CA LYS A 33 7.73 -8.75 5.05
C LYS A 33 6.31 -9.19 4.72
N ASN A 34 5.30 -8.42 5.11
CA ASN A 34 3.89 -8.69 4.81
C ASN A 34 3.52 -8.29 3.38
N GLN A 35 4.16 -7.24 2.85
CA GLN A 35 3.80 -6.60 1.57
C GLN A 35 4.72 -7.00 0.40
N VAL A 36 5.87 -7.62 0.66
CA VAL A 36 6.71 -8.13 -0.43
C VAL A 36 6.06 -9.37 -1.03
N PHE A 37 5.51 -9.18 -2.21
CA PHE A 37 4.95 -10.25 -3.02
C PHE A 37 5.94 -10.62 -4.12
N GLY A 38 6.09 -11.91 -4.38
CA GLY A 38 6.69 -12.38 -5.61
C GLY A 38 5.73 -12.22 -6.79
N LYS A 39 5.69 -13.20 -7.66
CA LYS A 39 4.74 -13.21 -8.78
C LYS A 39 3.32 -13.31 -8.29
N ALA A 40 2.45 -12.41 -8.76
CA ALA A 40 1.03 -12.41 -8.46
C ALA A 40 0.19 -11.95 -9.65
N ILE A 41 -1.02 -12.48 -9.75
CA ILE A 41 -2.06 -11.95 -10.65
C ILE A 41 -3.22 -11.50 -9.76
N SER A 42 -3.69 -10.28 -9.98
CA SER A 42 -4.84 -9.75 -9.26
C SER A 42 -5.87 -9.14 -10.20
N THR A 43 -7.12 -9.14 -9.75
CA THR A 43 -8.19 -8.33 -10.33
C THR A 43 -8.66 -7.33 -9.29
N SER A 44 -8.98 -6.14 -9.73
CA SER A 44 -9.40 -5.05 -8.83
C SER A 44 -10.47 -4.18 -9.45
N THR A 45 -11.27 -3.60 -8.57
CA THR A 45 -12.28 -2.60 -8.87
C THR A 45 -11.91 -1.29 -8.18
N MET A 46 -11.82 -0.21 -8.95
CA MET A 46 -11.60 1.14 -8.45
C MET A 46 -12.86 1.96 -8.69
N ILE A 47 -13.40 2.58 -7.63
CA ILE A 47 -14.59 3.44 -7.69
C ILE A 47 -14.13 4.86 -7.38
N VAL A 48 -14.17 5.73 -8.40
CA VAL A 48 -13.85 7.15 -8.26
C VAL A 48 -15.14 7.90 -7.93
N HIS A 49 -15.25 8.37 -6.69
CA HIS A 49 -16.41 9.15 -6.25
C HIS A 49 -16.25 10.59 -6.69
N SER A 50 -17.22 11.08 -7.48
CA SER A 50 -17.22 12.46 -7.96
C SER A 50 -18.59 13.12 -7.80
N ARG A 51 -18.58 14.44 -7.80
CA ARG A 51 -19.84 15.24 -7.70
C ARG A 51 -20.83 15.00 -8.83
N THR A 52 -20.37 14.47 -9.96
CA THR A 52 -21.19 14.20 -11.15
C THR A 52 -21.58 12.73 -11.27
N GLY A 53 -21.28 11.93 -10.26
CA GLY A 53 -21.55 10.50 -10.19
C GLY A 53 -20.28 9.66 -10.09
N ASP A 54 -20.44 8.43 -9.67
CA ASP A 54 -19.36 7.49 -9.49
C ASP A 54 -18.94 6.85 -10.81
N ARG A 55 -17.64 6.55 -10.90
CA ARG A 55 -17.08 5.86 -12.06
C ARG A 55 -16.32 4.63 -11.61
N THR A 56 -16.77 3.47 -12.06
CA THR A 56 -16.17 2.19 -11.75
C THR A 56 -15.20 1.79 -12.85
N ILE A 57 -13.97 1.43 -12.45
CA ILE A 57 -12.89 1.00 -13.33
C ILE A 57 -12.44 -0.38 -12.86
N GLN A 58 -12.43 -1.35 -13.77
CA GLN A 58 -11.95 -2.70 -13.48
C GLN A 58 -10.61 -2.93 -14.17
N SER A 59 -9.71 -3.61 -13.49
CA SER A 59 -8.39 -3.92 -14.02
C SER A 59 -7.92 -5.32 -13.61
N LYS A 60 -6.98 -5.83 -14.40
CA LYS A 60 -6.19 -7.02 -14.09
C LYS A 60 -4.73 -6.63 -14.07
N ALA A 61 -4.04 -7.04 -13.03
CA ALA A 61 -2.62 -6.75 -12.86
C ALA A 61 -1.82 -8.05 -12.77
N TRP A 62 -0.64 -8.00 -13.34
CA TRP A 62 0.42 -9.01 -13.21
C TRP A 62 1.60 -8.32 -12.55
N SER A 63 2.09 -8.84 -11.46
CA SER A 63 3.30 -8.37 -10.78
C SER A 63 4.34 -9.47 -10.71
N LYS A 64 5.58 -9.11 -10.94
CA LYS A 64 6.74 -9.99 -10.76
C LYS A 64 7.35 -9.78 -9.38
N ASP A 65 7.33 -8.55 -8.96
CA ASP A 65 7.80 -8.02 -7.67
C ASP A 65 7.16 -6.63 -7.46
N ASN A 66 7.62 -5.89 -6.48
CA ASN A 66 7.09 -4.56 -6.16
C ASN A 66 7.47 -3.48 -7.19
N ASP A 67 8.48 -3.72 -8.03
CA ASP A 67 9.00 -2.77 -9.01
C ASP A 67 8.55 -3.06 -10.44
N ASN A 68 8.08 -4.29 -10.72
CA ASN A 68 7.72 -4.72 -12.05
C ASN A 68 6.27 -5.18 -12.10
N ALA A 69 5.44 -4.41 -12.77
CA ALA A 69 4.01 -4.67 -12.88
C ALA A 69 3.46 -4.31 -14.27
N PHE A 70 2.50 -5.09 -14.72
CA PHE A 70 1.71 -4.84 -15.91
C PHE A 70 0.25 -4.80 -15.53
N VAL A 71 -0.48 -3.78 -15.96
CA VAL A 71 -1.91 -3.61 -15.68
C VAL A 71 -2.67 -3.46 -16.98
N GLU A 72 -3.79 -4.15 -17.10
CA GLU A 72 -4.75 -4.00 -18.19
C GLU A 72 -6.09 -3.54 -17.64
N TYR A 73 -6.66 -2.48 -18.21
CA TYR A 73 -7.96 -1.97 -17.84
C TYR A 73 -9.05 -2.69 -18.64
N LEU A 74 -10.02 -3.28 -17.93
CA LEU A 74 -11.05 -4.14 -18.49
C LEU A 74 -12.38 -3.42 -18.69
N ALA A 75 -12.67 -2.43 -17.84
CA ALA A 75 -13.90 -1.62 -17.86
C ALA A 75 -13.63 -0.22 -17.27
N PRO A 76 -14.48 0.77 -17.58
CA PRO A 76 -15.59 0.76 -18.54
C PRO A 76 -15.09 0.76 -20.00
N ALA A 77 -15.99 0.70 -20.96
CA ALA A 77 -15.64 0.61 -22.40
C ALA A 77 -14.63 1.68 -22.86
N ARG A 78 -14.68 2.90 -22.29
CA ARG A 78 -13.76 4.00 -22.58
C ARG A 78 -12.32 3.73 -22.11
N GLU A 79 -12.13 2.92 -21.09
CA GLU A 79 -10.83 2.60 -20.51
C GLU A 79 -10.31 1.21 -20.96
N LYS A 80 -11.23 0.39 -21.50
CA LYS A 80 -10.93 -0.99 -21.89
C LYS A 80 -9.77 -1.06 -22.91
N GLY A 81 -8.84 -1.96 -22.64
CA GLY A 81 -7.66 -2.19 -23.48
C GLY A 81 -6.53 -1.18 -23.26
N LYS A 82 -6.71 -0.13 -22.45
CA LYS A 82 -5.57 0.65 -21.98
C LYS A 82 -4.70 -0.24 -21.11
N LYS A 83 -3.38 -0.04 -21.18
CA LYS A 83 -2.42 -0.83 -20.41
C LYS A 83 -1.39 0.08 -19.76
N MET A 84 -0.88 -0.36 -18.63
CA MET A 84 0.19 0.31 -17.91
C MET A 84 1.31 -0.71 -17.65
N LEU A 85 2.54 -0.30 -17.90
CA LEU A 85 3.73 -1.09 -17.60
C LEU A 85 4.66 -0.27 -16.71
N LYS A 86 4.91 -0.78 -15.51
CA LYS A 86 5.95 -0.31 -14.59
C LYS A 86 7.14 -1.27 -14.68
N LEU A 87 8.32 -0.75 -14.94
CA LEU A 87 9.58 -1.47 -14.82
C LEU A 87 10.54 -0.59 -14.03
N GLU A 88 10.83 -0.99 -12.81
CA GLU A 88 11.67 -0.24 -11.89
C GLU A 88 11.23 1.24 -11.79
N LYS A 89 12.06 2.16 -12.27
CA LYS A 89 11.81 3.62 -12.25
C LYS A 89 11.12 4.14 -13.52
N SER A 90 10.65 3.27 -14.39
CA SER A 90 10.05 3.64 -15.67
C SER A 90 8.58 3.24 -15.75
N LEU A 91 7.74 4.12 -16.25
CA LEU A 91 6.29 3.91 -16.40
C LEU A 91 5.84 4.27 -17.81
N TRP A 92 5.09 3.38 -18.45
CA TRP A 92 4.49 3.58 -19.76
C TRP A 92 2.99 3.28 -19.71
N ILE A 93 2.24 4.08 -20.48
CA ILE A 93 0.82 3.87 -20.70
C ILE A 93 0.57 3.70 -22.17
N TYR A 94 -0.14 2.65 -22.50
CA TYR A 94 -0.67 2.39 -23.83
C TYR A 94 -2.15 2.76 -23.90
N THR A 95 -2.52 3.47 -24.94
CA THR A 95 -3.92 3.74 -25.29
C THR A 95 -4.20 3.08 -26.65
N PRO A 96 -5.20 2.16 -26.72
CA PRO A 96 -5.52 1.45 -27.97
C PRO A 96 -6.11 2.38 -29.04
N GLU A 97 -6.43 1.79 -30.19
CA GLU A 97 -7.10 2.47 -31.29
C GLU A 97 -8.29 3.35 -30.82
N PRO A 98 -8.51 4.51 -31.43
CA PRO A 98 -7.82 5.03 -32.64
C PRO A 98 -6.48 5.73 -32.34
N SER A 99 -6.05 5.82 -31.12
CA SER A 99 -4.81 6.53 -30.75
C SER A 99 -3.54 5.70 -31.02
N ASP A 100 -3.57 4.42 -30.73
CA ASP A 100 -2.46 3.45 -30.78
C ASP A 100 -1.13 4.04 -30.27
N ARG A 101 -1.15 4.62 -29.07
CA ARG A 101 -0.02 5.37 -28.53
C ARG A 101 0.52 4.77 -27.24
N ILE A 102 1.85 4.71 -27.16
CA ILE A 102 2.57 4.48 -25.90
C ILE A 102 3.18 5.82 -25.45
N ILE A 103 2.88 6.21 -24.23
CA ILE A 103 3.40 7.43 -23.60
C ILE A 103 4.26 7.03 -22.41
N THR A 104 5.46 7.59 -22.32
CA THR A 104 6.27 7.49 -21.09
C THR A 104 5.78 8.52 -20.07
N ILE A 105 5.49 8.06 -18.88
CA ILE A 105 5.08 8.92 -17.76
C ILE A 105 6.31 9.29 -16.96
N SER A 106 6.69 10.56 -17.00
CA SER A 106 7.87 11.08 -16.31
C SER A 106 7.71 12.56 -15.97
N GLY A 107 8.56 13.08 -15.08
CA GLY A 107 8.55 14.49 -14.66
C GLY A 107 7.17 14.91 -14.14
N HIS A 108 6.63 16.01 -14.65
CA HIS A 108 5.33 16.54 -14.20
C HIS A 108 4.14 15.60 -14.48
N LEU A 109 4.26 14.66 -15.42
CA LEU A 109 3.19 13.68 -15.70
C LEU A 109 3.00 12.71 -14.53
N LEU A 110 4.03 12.45 -13.73
CA LEU A 110 3.92 11.60 -12.53
C LEU A 110 2.89 12.14 -11.52
N LYS A 111 2.70 13.45 -11.46
CA LYS A 111 1.73 14.10 -10.56
C LYS A 111 0.29 14.04 -11.06
N GLN A 112 0.06 13.56 -12.29
CA GLN A 112 -1.30 13.41 -12.81
C GLN A 112 -2.00 12.22 -12.17
N SER A 113 -3.34 12.35 -12.07
CA SER A 113 -4.18 11.30 -11.50
C SER A 113 -4.26 10.07 -12.42
N VAL A 114 -4.20 8.89 -11.83
CA VAL A 114 -4.43 7.61 -12.51
C VAL A 114 -5.92 7.51 -12.83
N MET A 115 -6.27 7.53 -14.10
CA MET A 115 -7.68 7.43 -14.56
C MET A 115 -8.63 8.44 -13.87
N GLY A 116 -8.13 9.59 -13.44
CA GLY A 116 -8.92 10.62 -12.75
C GLY A 116 -9.31 10.25 -11.31
N SER A 117 -8.60 9.32 -10.70
CA SER A 117 -8.73 8.93 -9.30
C SER A 117 -7.96 9.87 -8.37
N ASP A 118 -8.03 9.64 -7.07
CA ASP A 118 -7.21 10.33 -6.05
C ASP A 118 -5.77 9.80 -5.97
N LEU A 119 -5.44 8.73 -6.71
CA LEU A 119 -4.09 8.22 -6.90
C LEU A 119 -3.38 8.96 -8.03
N SER A 120 -2.14 9.31 -7.84
CA SER A 120 -1.24 9.81 -8.90
C SER A 120 -0.36 8.69 -9.47
N TYR A 121 0.23 8.91 -10.64
CA TYR A 121 1.25 7.99 -11.14
C TYR A 121 2.48 7.94 -10.24
N GLU A 122 2.77 9.02 -9.52
CA GLU A 122 3.83 9.08 -8.52
C GLU A 122 3.57 8.10 -7.36
N ASP A 123 2.30 8.01 -6.89
CA ASP A 123 1.88 7.01 -5.90
C ASP A 123 2.08 5.57 -6.40
N MET A 124 1.83 5.32 -7.70
CA MET A 124 2.02 4.00 -8.31
C MET A 124 3.49 3.65 -8.53
N MET A 125 4.36 4.66 -8.62
CA MET A 125 5.82 4.47 -8.78
C MET A 125 6.53 4.32 -7.43
N GLU A 126 5.85 4.65 -6.34
CA GLU A 126 6.43 4.49 -5.01
C GLU A 126 6.75 3.01 -4.76
N SER A 127 8.00 2.74 -4.47
CA SER A 127 8.48 1.41 -4.08
C SER A 127 8.50 1.31 -2.56
N ASP A 128 8.57 0.07 -2.03
CA ASP A 128 8.59 -0.22 -0.58
C ASP A 128 9.91 0.21 0.11
N GLU A 129 10.63 1.16 -0.48
CA GLU A 129 11.92 1.67 0.03
C GLU A 129 11.73 2.73 1.14
N LEU A 130 10.63 2.70 1.88
CA LEU A 130 10.39 3.66 2.97
C LEU A 130 11.56 3.70 3.96
N ARG A 131 12.12 2.54 4.30
CA ARG A 131 13.27 2.43 5.21
C ARG A 131 14.56 3.06 4.69
N GLN A 132 14.72 3.18 3.38
CA GLN A 132 15.90 3.79 2.76
C GLN A 132 15.76 5.30 2.65
N LYS A 133 14.52 5.82 2.60
CA LYS A 133 14.22 7.23 2.32
C LYS A 133 13.74 8.00 3.54
N TYR A 134 13.32 7.29 4.59
CA TYR A 134 12.71 7.91 5.77
C TYR A 134 13.34 7.41 7.07
N ASP A 135 13.52 8.33 8.00
CA ASP A 135 13.71 8.02 9.41
C ASP A 135 12.35 7.78 10.06
N ALA A 136 12.19 6.68 10.79
CA ALA A 136 10.93 6.26 11.37
C ALA A 136 10.98 6.31 12.89
N LYS A 137 10.11 7.11 13.48
CA LYS A 137 9.94 7.25 14.92
C LYS A 137 8.58 6.70 15.35
N VAL A 138 8.57 5.84 16.38
CA VAL A 138 7.33 5.43 17.04
C VAL A 138 6.91 6.57 17.99
N LEU A 139 5.69 7.10 17.79
CA LEU A 139 5.13 8.15 18.62
C LEU A 139 4.42 7.55 19.82
N GLU A 140 3.46 6.69 19.57
CA GLU A 140 2.57 6.14 20.59
C GLU A 140 1.93 4.84 20.14
N LYS A 141 1.19 4.20 21.02
CA LYS A 141 0.27 3.12 20.71
C LYS A 141 -1.15 3.61 20.97
N GLU A 142 -2.01 3.61 19.94
CA GLU A 142 -3.39 4.04 20.05
C GLU A 142 -4.36 3.07 19.38
N LYS A 143 -5.64 3.18 19.67
CA LYS A 143 -6.67 2.41 18.98
C LYS A 143 -7.13 3.12 17.72
N TYR A 144 -7.15 2.37 16.61
CA TYR A 144 -7.77 2.78 15.37
C TYR A 144 -8.70 1.66 14.85
N ASN A 145 -9.99 1.96 14.65
CA ASN A 145 -11.02 0.98 14.27
C ASN A 145 -10.98 -0.28 15.16
N ASP A 146 -11.00 -0.09 16.49
CA ASP A 146 -10.95 -1.13 17.53
C ASP A 146 -9.68 -2.02 17.52
N ARG A 147 -8.67 -1.66 16.71
CA ARG A 147 -7.37 -2.33 16.66
C ARG A 147 -6.30 -1.52 17.36
N ASP A 148 -5.47 -2.20 18.15
CA ASP A 148 -4.28 -1.60 18.73
C ASP A 148 -3.26 -1.33 17.60
N CYS A 149 -2.87 -0.07 17.44
CA CYS A 149 -1.95 0.35 16.40
C CYS A 149 -0.70 1.03 16.96
N TRP A 150 0.44 0.72 16.37
CA TRP A 150 1.62 1.55 16.51
C TRP A 150 1.50 2.76 15.58
N VAL A 151 1.66 3.94 16.14
CA VAL A 151 1.67 5.18 15.35
C VAL A 151 3.10 5.59 15.07
N LEU A 152 3.45 5.64 13.78
CA LEU A 152 4.77 6.04 13.32
C LEU A 152 4.71 7.41 12.68
N GLU A 153 5.74 8.19 12.93
CA GLU A 153 6.07 9.38 12.15
C GLU A 153 7.32 9.06 11.32
N LEU A 154 7.22 9.26 10.02
CA LEU A 154 8.31 9.11 9.08
C LEU A 154 8.71 10.49 8.56
N THR A 155 10.00 10.80 8.60
CA THR A 155 10.54 12.04 8.04
C THR A 155 11.57 11.70 6.98
N ALA A 156 11.45 12.30 5.79
CA ALA A 156 12.36 12.05 4.68
C ALA A 156 13.81 12.46 5.01
N THR A 157 14.73 11.56 4.70
CA THR A 157 16.19 11.76 4.82
C THR A 157 16.85 12.16 3.50
N VAL A 158 16.07 12.13 2.40
CA VAL A 158 16.49 12.50 1.04
C VAL A 158 15.50 13.51 0.46
N ASP A 159 15.93 14.27 -0.56
CA ASP A 159 15.09 15.31 -1.18
C ASP A 159 14.18 14.76 -2.29
N ASP A 160 14.57 13.65 -2.92
CA ASP A 160 13.80 13.03 -4.02
C ASP A 160 12.69 12.12 -3.48
N VAL A 161 11.68 12.74 -2.87
CA VAL A 161 10.48 12.08 -2.35
C VAL A 161 9.22 12.87 -2.70
N ALA A 162 8.15 12.15 -2.99
CA ALA A 162 6.83 12.76 -3.23
C ALA A 162 6.26 13.43 -1.97
N TYR A 163 6.51 12.86 -0.80
CA TYR A 163 5.99 13.29 0.48
C TYR A 163 7.11 13.45 1.50
N PHE A 164 7.21 14.63 2.11
CA PHE A 164 8.27 14.93 3.06
C PHE A 164 8.12 14.19 4.39
N SER A 165 6.90 14.06 4.88
CA SER A 165 6.63 13.27 6.09
C SER A 165 5.35 12.46 5.96
N ARG A 166 5.24 11.42 6.79
CA ARG A 166 4.11 10.51 6.85
C ARG A 166 3.76 10.21 8.28
N LYS A 167 2.48 10.01 8.56
CA LYS A 167 1.99 9.44 9.81
C LYS A 167 1.26 8.15 9.47
N ILE A 168 1.67 7.03 10.06
CA ILE A 168 1.17 5.69 9.71
C ILE A 168 0.67 5.00 10.98
N TRP A 169 -0.53 4.44 10.91
CA TRP A 169 -1.14 3.61 11.95
C TRP A 169 -1.02 2.15 11.54
N VAL A 170 -0.20 1.39 12.24
CA VAL A 170 0.12 0.00 11.92
C VAL A 170 -0.51 -0.92 12.95
N ASP A 171 -1.38 -1.82 12.52
CA ASP A 171 -1.96 -2.88 13.36
C ASP A 171 -0.85 -3.67 14.06
N ALA A 172 -0.88 -3.68 15.39
CA ALA A 172 0.19 -4.25 16.21
C ALA A 172 0.30 -5.78 16.13
N GLU A 173 -0.74 -6.45 15.65
CA GLU A 173 -0.76 -7.92 15.49
C GLU A 173 -0.54 -8.34 14.03
N ARG A 174 -1.19 -7.64 13.10
CA ARG A 174 -1.20 -7.97 11.66
C ARG A 174 -0.05 -7.35 10.89
N TRP A 175 0.62 -6.33 11.46
CA TRP A 175 1.70 -5.57 10.83
C TRP A 175 1.26 -4.97 9.49
N LEU A 176 0.01 -4.55 9.42
CA LEU A 176 -0.62 -3.94 8.26
C LEU A 176 -0.90 -2.47 8.56
N PRO A 177 -0.46 -1.53 7.71
CA PRO A 177 -0.89 -0.13 7.81
C PRO A 177 -2.39 -0.04 7.61
N LEU A 178 -3.13 0.48 8.60
CA LEU A 178 -4.58 0.66 8.52
C LEU A 178 -4.96 2.08 8.09
N LYS A 179 -4.07 3.04 8.35
CA LYS A 179 -4.24 4.43 7.95
C LYS A 179 -2.87 5.05 7.68
N GLU A 180 -2.81 5.91 6.67
CA GLU A 180 -1.63 6.72 6.37
C GLU A 180 -2.05 8.14 6.00
N GLU A 181 -1.30 9.10 6.48
CA GLU A 181 -1.38 10.52 6.13
C GLU A 181 -0.03 10.97 5.59
N ARG A 182 -0.02 11.64 4.42
CA ARG A 182 1.18 12.06 3.70
C ARG A 182 1.22 13.57 3.57
N PHE A 183 2.35 14.17 3.95
CA PHE A 183 2.47 15.61 4.11
C PHE A 183 3.55 16.20 3.21
N ALA A 184 3.33 17.44 2.78
CA ALA A 184 4.35 18.27 2.18
C ALA A 184 5.38 18.74 3.23
N ARG A 185 6.53 19.25 2.79
CA ARG A 185 7.55 19.87 3.67
C ARG A 185 7.00 21.05 4.50
N SER A 186 5.96 21.71 4.02
CA SER A 186 5.26 22.78 4.75
C SER A 186 4.34 22.27 5.88
N GLY A 187 4.22 20.96 6.07
CA GLY A 187 3.27 20.36 7.00
C GLY A 187 1.84 20.25 6.46
N LYS A 188 1.59 20.66 5.20
CA LYS A 188 0.26 20.52 4.60
C LYS A 188 -0.05 19.07 4.28
N LEU A 189 -1.20 18.56 4.75
CA LEU A 189 -1.69 17.24 4.40
C LEU A 189 -2.07 17.20 2.92
N LEU A 190 -1.48 16.24 2.19
CA LEU A 190 -1.65 16.09 0.74
C LEU A 190 -2.51 14.88 0.39
N LYS A 191 -2.27 13.75 1.05
CA LYS A 191 -2.96 12.48 0.77
C LYS A 191 -3.33 11.77 2.07
N LYS A 192 -4.40 11.00 2.00
CA LYS A 192 -4.84 10.11 3.08
C LYS A 192 -5.22 8.76 2.47
N THR A 193 -4.82 7.68 3.12
CA THR A 193 -5.21 6.32 2.78
C THR A 193 -5.80 5.66 4.02
N GLU A 194 -6.92 4.97 3.88
CA GLU A 194 -7.53 4.17 4.95
C GLU A 194 -7.87 2.78 4.43
N ILE A 195 -7.53 1.75 5.22
CA ILE A 195 -7.95 0.38 4.97
C ILE A 195 -9.30 0.17 5.65
N LEU A 196 -10.33 -0.14 4.86
CA LEU A 196 -11.70 -0.32 5.33
C LEU A 196 -12.00 -1.79 5.62
N ASP A 197 -11.33 -2.72 4.92
CA ASP A 197 -11.51 -4.14 5.10
C ASP A 197 -10.20 -4.89 4.77
N VAL A 198 -10.00 -6.04 5.41
CA VAL A 198 -8.80 -6.87 5.27
C VAL A 198 -9.17 -8.34 5.11
N PHE A 199 -8.32 -9.12 4.47
CA PHE A 199 -8.45 -10.56 4.37
C PHE A 199 -7.11 -11.25 4.61
N GLN A 200 -7.13 -12.54 4.81
CA GLN A 200 -5.93 -13.33 4.95
C GLN A 200 -5.80 -14.30 3.78
N GLN A 201 -4.60 -14.36 3.18
CA GLN A 201 -4.27 -15.33 2.15
C GLN A 201 -2.81 -15.77 2.30
N ASP A 202 -2.56 -17.07 2.21
CA ASP A 202 -1.23 -17.69 2.37
C ASP A 202 -0.50 -17.22 3.65
N GLY A 203 -1.25 -17.09 4.76
CA GLY A 203 -0.73 -16.64 6.05
C GLY A 203 -0.42 -15.16 6.17
N ARG A 204 -0.72 -14.34 5.15
CA ARG A 204 -0.51 -12.89 5.10
C ARG A 204 -1.81 -12.12 5.24
N TRP A 205 -1.76 -11.01 5.96
CA TRP A 205 -2.86 -10.06 6.02
C TRP A 205 -2.73 -9.05 4.88
N LEU A 206 -3.80 -8.88 4.11
CA LEU A 206 -3.86 -8.04 2.94
C LEU A 206 -5.03 -7.05 3.05
N PRO A 207 -4.90 -5.84 2.50
CA PRO A 207 -6.05 -4.95 2.35
C PRO A 207 -7.03 -5.53 1.34
N LYS A 208 -8.31 -5.59 1.70
CA LYS A 208 -9.40 -5.98 0.80
C LYS A 208 -10.02 -4.76 0.15
N ARG A 209 -10.28 -3.73 0.94
CA ARG A 209 -10.93 -2.50 0.52
C ARG A 209 -10.23 -1.30 1.17
N MET A 210 -9.86 -0.33 0.35
CA MET A 210 -9.13 0.86 0.74
C MET A 210 -9.82 2.09 0.18
N ILE A 211 -9.68 3.22 0.84
CA ILE A 211 -10.04 4.53 0.30
C ILE A 211 -8.80 5.42 0.24
N PHE A 212 -8.59 6.03 -0.91
CA PHE A 212 -7.57 7.03 -1.16
C PHE A 212 -8.21 8.39 -1.28
N LYS A 213 -7.62 9.39 -0.64
CA LYS A 213 -8.10 10.77 -0.71
C LYS A 213 -6.96 11.73 -1.03
N ASP A 214 -7.09 12.43 -2.13
CA ASP A 214 -6.28 13.61 -2.42
C ASP A 214 -6.91 14.82 -1.71
N MET A 215 -6.21 15.35 -0.71
CA MET A 215 -6.71 16.44 0.13
C MET A 215 -6.75 17.79 -0.62
N LEU A 216 -6.18 17.85 -1.81
CA LEU A 216 -6.21 19.01 -2.70
C LEU A 216 -7.36 18.95 -3.70
N SER A 217 -7.93 17.75 -3.91
CA SER A 217 -9.05 17.52 -4.82
C SER A 217 -10.41 17.63 -4.13
N ARG A 218 -11.44 17.96 -4.92
CA ARG A 218 -12.83 17.93 -4.47
C ARG A 218 -13.40 16.54 -4.77
N GLY A 219 -14.24 16.01 -3.89
CA GLY A 219 -14.89 14.70 -4.03
C GLY A 219 -14.69 13.88 -2.75
N ASP A 220 -15.23 12.68 -2.71
CA ASP A 220 -15.26 11.84 -1.51
C ASP A 220 -14.13 10.78 -1.50
N GLY A 221 -13.24 10.85 -2.49
CA GLY A 221 -12.09 9.96 -2.61
C GLY A 221 -12.28 8.88 -3.66
N THR A 222 -11.35 7.95 -3.66
CA THR A 222 -11.34 6.79 -4.56
C THR A 222 -11.27 5.52 -3.73
N GLU A 223 -12.28 4.68 -3.88
CA GLU A 223 -12.29 3.35 -3.28
C GLU A 223 -11.56 2.36 -4.19
N TYR A 224 -10.72 1.51 -3.61
CA TYR A 224 -10.00 0.46 -4.32
C TYR A 224 -10.26 -0.88 -3.64
N ILE A 225 -10.74 -1.85 -4.42
CA ILE A 225 -11.14 -3.18 -3.94
C ILE A 225 -10.28 -4.21 -4.66
N ILE A 226 -9.60 -5.07 -3.93
CA ILE A 226 -8.94 -6.26 -4.48
C ILE A 226 -10.02 -7.34 -4.59
N ASP A 227 -10.48 -7.62 -5.80
CA ASP A 227 -11.54 -8.62 -6.04
C ASP A 227 -11.00 -10.04 -5.85
N ALA A 228 -9.82 -10.32 -6.45
CA ALA A 228 -9.09 -11.57 -6.32
C ALA A 228 -7.59 -11.34 -6.43
N ILE A 229 -6.79 -12.20 -5.80
CA ILE A 229 -5.33 -12.24 -5.96
C ILE A 229 -4.86 -13.70 -5.89
N ASP A 230 -3.91 -14.07 -6.74
CA ASP A 230 -3.26 -15.38 -6.76
C ASP A 230 -1.74 -15.19 -6.79
N PHE A 231 -1.04 -15.78 -5.80
CA PHE A 231 0.41 -15.71 -5.66
C PHE A 231 1.15 -16.91 -6.26
N ASN A 232 0.45 -18.00 -6.56
CA ASN A 232 1.04 -19.24 -7.05
C ASN A 232 0.93 -19.34 -8.58
N VAL A 233 1.35 -18.28 -9.29
CA VAL A 233 1.17 -18.16 -10.73
C VAL A 233 2.50 -18.11 -11.48
N ASP A 234 2.55 -18.77 -12.62
CA ASP A 234 3.64 -18.56 -13.57
C ASP A 234 3.24 -17.46 -14.56
N ILE A 235 4.05 -16.39 -14.60
CA ILE A 235 3.86 -15.25 -15.48
C ILE A 235 5.02 -15.22 -16.47
N PRO A 236 4.73 -15.35 -17.77
CA PRO A 236 5.79 -15.28 -18.79
C PRO A 236 6.55 -13.94 -18.73
N GLU A 237 7.85 -13.97 -18.86
CA GLU A 237 8.70 -12.77 -18.80
C GLU A 237 8.34 -11.72 -19.86
N TYR A 238 7.81 -12.14 -21.04
CA TYR A 238 7.38 -11.20 -22.07
C TYR A 238 6.28 -10.26 -21.60
N GLN A 239 5.48 -10.65 -20.57
CA GLN A 239 4.43 -9.81 -20.00
C GLN A 239 4.99 -8.48 -19.48
N PHE A 240 6.22 -8.49 -19.01
CA PHE A 240 6.92 -7.32 -18.49
C PHE A 240 7.80 -6.66 -19.56
N THR A 241 7.28 -6.52 -20.77
CA THR A 241 8.00 -5.86 -21.88
C THR A 241 7.13 -4.79 -22.53
N LYS A 242 7.75 -3.76 -23.13
CA LYS A 242 7.02 -2.76 -23.91
C LYS A 242 6.24 -3.36 -25.09
N ALA A 243 6.71 -4.48 -25.63
CA ALA A 243 6.03 -5.17 -26.71
C ALA A 243 4.67 -5.75 -26.26
N ALA A 244 4.55 -6.16 -25.00
CA ALA A 244 3.29 -6.64 -24.43
C ALA A 244 2.20 -5.56 -24.37
N LEU A 245 2.57 -4.28 -24.34
CA LEU A 245 1.60 -3.18 -24.35
C LEU A 245 0.72 -3.16 -25.62
N ARG A 246 1.24 -3.65 -26.75
CA ARG A 246 0.52 -3.65 -28.05
C ARG A 246 -0.16 -4.98 -28.39
N LYS A 247 -0.04 -5.98 -27.55
CA LYS A 247 -0.72 -7.28 -27.69
C LYS A 247 -2.00 -7.30 -26.89
#